data_11a20c6f423523e08265bc3c318302f9
#
_entry.id   11a20c6f423523e08265bc3c318302f9
#
_cell.length_a   1.000
_cell.length_b   1.000
_cell.length_c   1.000
_cell.angle_alpha   90.00
_cell.angle_beta   90.00
_cell.angle_gamma   90.00
#
_symmetry.space_group_name_H-M   'P 1'
#
loop_
_entity.id
_entity.type
_entity.pdbx_description
1 polymer ?
#
loop_
_entity_poly.entity_id
_entity_poly.type
_entity_poly.pdbx_seq_one_letter_code
_entity_poly.pdbx_strand_id
1 'polypeptide(L)'
;MTEFLLIASIHLVAVISPGPDFAVVLRQSLSSTRRASIFTALGIATSEFFHCLFSIFGMELIMRYQENIFLILKPIAILYLMYLGISSLFTNRPSETVTQSSSKNFTLGFMTNLLNLQASTFTVTLFFAIVSIDTPLSILILYAVFIAISTFMWFAFLSFLLTSKGFLLSLIHI
;
A
#
# COMPACT_ATOMS: atom_id res chain seq x y z
N MET A 1 6.03 18.06 15.35
CA MET A 1 4.55 17.89 15.40
C MET A 1 3.91 18.16 14.05
N THR A 2 4.29 19.19 13.33
CA THR A 2 3.75 19.56 12.01
C THR A 2 3.98 18.46 10.96
N GLU A 3 5.19 17.88 10.89
CA GLU A 3 5.51 16.77 9.96
C GLU A 3 4.58 15.58 10.14
N PHE A 4 4.37 15.13 11.39
CA PHE A 4 3.48 14.01 11.68
C PHE A 4 2.05 14.26 11.20
N LEU A 5 1.51 15.45 11.47
CA LEU A 5 0.16 15.79 11.03
C LEU A 5 0.02 15.82 9.51
N LEU A 6 1.04 16.31 8.81
CA LEU A 6 1.08 16.31 7.34
C LEU A 6 1.16 14.87 6.80
N ILE A 7 2.09 14.06 7.31
CA ILE A 7 2.23 12.65 6.91
C ILE A 7 0.91 11.90 7.17
N ALA A 8 0.35 12.04 8.38
CA ALA A 8 -0.88 11.36 8.75
C ALA A 8 -2.07 11.74 7.86
N SER A 9 -2.29 13.05 7.66
CA SER A 9 -3.42 13.52 6.86
C SER A 9 -3.31 13.12 5.39
N ILE A 10 -2.14 13.28 4.78
CA ILE A 10 -1.92 12.95 3.37
C ILE A 10 -2.00 11.43 3.16
N HIS A 11 -1.40 10.65 4.07
CA HIS A 11 -1.47 9.18 4.01
C HIS A 11 -2.92 8.67 4.15
N LEU A 12 -3.70 9.19 5.11
CA LEU A 12 -5.08 8.78 5.30
C LEU A 12 -5.95 9.05 4.07
N VAL A 13 -5.73 10.16 3.38
CA VAL A 13 -6.42 10.45 2.10
C VAL A 13 -5.97 9.47 1.02
N ALA A 14 -4.67 9.18 0.94
CA ALA A 14 -4.12 8.30 -0.08
C ALA A 14 -4.56 6.85 0.08
N VAL A 15 -4.58 6.31 1.30
CA VAL A 15 -4.94 4.90 1.55
C VAL A 15 -6.40 4.59 1.24
N ILE A 16 -7.27 5.61 1.25
CA ILE A 16 -8.68 5.49 0.87
C ILE A 16 -8.86 5.41 -0.65
N SER A 17 -7.88 5.93 -1.42
CA SER A 17 -7.96 5.96 -2.87
C SER A 17 -8.00 4.55 -3.48
N PRO A 18 -8.89 4.30 -4.46
CA PRO A 18 -8.98 2.99 -5.09
C PRO A 18 -7.73 2.69 -5.91
N GLY A 19 -7.03 1.60 -5.55
CA GLY A 19 -5.82 1.12 -6.20
C GLY A 19 -5.75 -0.40 -6.17
N PRO A 20 -4.58 -1.01 -6.54
CA PRO A 20 -4.39 -2.46 -6.52
C PRO A 20 -4.69 -3.09 -5.15
N ASP A 21 -4.30 -2.45 -4.07
CA ASP A 21 -4.52 -2.92 -2.69
C ASP A 21 -6.01 -2.95 -2.33
N PHE A 22 -6.73 -1.89 -2.69
CA PHE A 22 -8.18 -1.84 -2.54
C PHE A 22 -8.86 -2.96 -3.34
N ALA A 23 -8.44 -3.14 -4.60
CA ALA A 23 -9.02 -4.15 -5.49
C ALA A 23 -8.81 -5.59 -4.97
N VAL A 24 -7.63 -5.91 -4.42
CA VAL A 24 -7.37 -7.24 -3.87
C VAL A 24 -8.15 -7.50 -2.60
N VAL A 25 -8.27 -6.51 -1.70
CA VAL A 25 -9.07 -6.63 -0.46
C VAL A 25 -10.56 -6.75 -0.80
N LEU A 26 -11.07 -5.94 -1.73
CA LEU A 26 -12.44 -6.02 -2.22
C LEU A 26 -12.74 -7.43 -2.77
N ARG A 27 -11.87 -7.94 -3.65
CA ARG A 27 -12.02 -9.28 -4.21
C ARG A 27 -12.02 -10.35 -3.12
N GLN A 28 -11.08 -10.33 -2.18
CA GLN A 28 -11.01 -11.29 -1.08
C GLN A 28 -12.24 -11.22 -0.17
N SER A 29 -12.76 -10.02 0.06
CA SER A 29 -13.96 -9.83 0.89
C SER A 29 -15.22 -10.39 0.23
N LEU A 30 -15.35 -10.27 -1.09
CA LEU A 30 -16.54 -10.71 -1.84
C LEU A 30 -16.47 -12.19 -2.24
N SER A 31 -15.28 -12.74 -2.49
CA SER A 31 -15.12 -14.11 -3.02
C SER A 31 -14.55 -15.13 -2.04
N SER A 32 -14.23 -14.73 -0.82
CA SER A 32 -13.60 -15.60 0.18
C SER A 32 -14.21 -15.35 1.57
N THR A 33 -13.42 -15.48 2.62
CA THR A 33 -13.84 -15.27 4.01
C THR A 33 -13.32 -13.95 4.56
N ARG A 34 -14.00 -13.39 5.57
CA ARG A 34 -13.51 -12.22 6.31
C ARG A 34 -12.08 -12.44 6.83
N ARG A 35 -11.80 -13.64 7.33
CA ARG A 35 -10.46 -14.00 7.81
C ARG A 35 -9.42 -13.90 6.69
N ALA A 36 -9.72 -14.41 5.51
CA ALA A 36 -8.84 -14.32 4.33
C ALA A 36 -8.52 -12.86 3.99
N SER A 37 -9.56 -12.02 3.94
CA SER A 37 -9.41 -10.59 3.64
C SER A 37 -8.59 -9.84 4.71
N ILE A 38 -8.77 -10.15 5.99
CA ILE A 38 -7.98 -9.56 7.08
C ILE A 38 -6.50 -9.98 6.98
N PHE A 39 -6.19 -11.24 6.63
CA PHE A 39 -4.80 -11.64 6.40
C PHE A 39 -4.18 -10.98 5.18
N THR A 40 -4.98 -10.72 4.13
CA THR A 40 -4.55 -9.92 2.99
C THR A 40 -4.25 -8.47 3.41
N ALA A 41 -5.11 -7.85 4.21
CA ALA A 41 -4.88 -6.52 4.77
C ALA A 41 -3.60 -6.45 5.63
N LEU A 42 -3.33 -7.49 6.43
CA LEU A 42 -2.10 -7.59 7.21
C LEU A 42 -0.85 -7.68 6.32
N GLY A 43 -0.94 -8.43 5.22
CA GLY A 43 0.14 -8.51 4.22
C GLY A 43 0.44 -7.16 3.60
N ILE A 44 -0.60 -6.43 3.17
CA ILE A 44 -0.48 -5.07 2.61
C ILE A 44 0.21 -4.13 3.61
N ALA A 45 -0.28 -4.08 4.85
CA ALA A 45 0.28 -3.20 5.89
C ALA A 45 1.74 -3.53 6.22
N THR A 46 2.10 -4.82 6.22
CA THR A 46 3.49 -5.24 6.43
C THR A 46 4.38 -4.77 5.28
N SER A 47 3.92 -4.90 4.04
CA SER A 47 4.66 -4.40 2.88
C SER A 47 4.79 -2.88 2.87
N GLU A 48 3.74 -2.16 3.27
CA GLU A 48 3.77 -0.69 3.40
C GLU A 48 4.81 -0.25 4.43
N PHE A 49 4.94 -0.98 5.55
CA PHE A 49 6.02 -0.75 6.50
C PHE A 49 7.41 -0.88 5.85
N PHE A 50 7.62 -1.88 4.98
CA PHE A 50 8.87 -2.01 4.23
C PHE A 50 9.10 -0.86 3.26
N HIS A 51 8.06 -0.35 2.57
CA HIS A 51 8.18 0.85 1.74
C HIS A 51 8.63 2.07 2.56
N CYS A 52 8.09 2.24 3.77
CA CYS A 52 8.56 3.28 4.69
C CYS A 52 10.03 3.10 5.06
N LEU A 53 10.46 1.88 5.41
CA LEU A 53 11.87 1.60 5.72
C LEU A 53 12.77 1.90 4.51
N PHE A 54 12.39 1.46 3.30
CA PHE A 54 13.13 1.80 2.09
C PHE A 54 13.21 3.30 1.84
N SER A 55 12.13 4.04 2.14
CA SER A 55 12.12 5.50 2.04
C SER A 55 13.08 6.14 3.04
N ILE A 56 13.07 5.70 4.29
CA ILE A 56 13.93 6.21 5.37
C ILE A 56 15.41 5.97 5.06
N PHE A 57 15.78 4.73 4.74
CA PHE A 57 17.18 4.39 4.43
C PHE A 57 17.62 4.90 3.07
N GLY A 58 16.69 4.95 2.09
CA GLY A 58 16.94 5.50 0.77
C GLY A 58 17.21 7.00 0.77
N MET A 59 16.59 7.76 1.68
CA MET A 59 16.87 9.18 1.86
C MET A 59 18.35 9.45 2.13
N GLU A 60 18.97 8.73 3.05
CA GLU A 60 20.39 8.90 3.39
C GLU A 60 21.29 8.63 2.17
N LEU A 61 20.98 7.55 1.43
CA LEU A 61 21.74 7.19 0.25
C LEU A 61 21.60 8.22 -0.88
N ILE A 62 20.37 8.70 -1.13
CA ILE A 62 20.08 9.68 -2.18
C ILE A 62 20.72 11.02 -1.86
N MET A 63 20.71 11.44 -0.60
CA MET A 63 21.37 12.66 -0.17
C MET A 63 22.89 12.63 -0.36
N ARG A 64 23.50 11.45 -0.22
CA ARG A 64 24.94 11.27 -0.43
C ARG A 64 25.34 11.28 -1.91
N TYR A 65 24.44 10.90 -2.82
CA TYR A 65 24.71 10.70 -4.26
C TYR A 65 23.72 11.46 -5.17
N GLN A 66 23.18 12.58 -4.75
CA GLN A 66 22.03 13.29 -5.32
C GLN A 66 22.00 13.38 -6.85
N GLU A 67 23.09 13.81 -7.50
CA GLU A 67 23.05 14.11 -8.93
C GLU A 67 22.99 12.85 -9.82
N ASN A 68 23.75 11.82 -9.48
CA ASN A 68 23.89 10.63 -10.31
C ASN A 68 22.71 9.66 -10.17
N ILE A 69 22.12 9.56 -8.97
CA ILE A 69 21.01 8.64 -8.69
C ILE A 69 19.73 9.11 -9.37
N PHE A 70 19.45 10.42 -9.35
CA PHE A 70 18.25 10.96 -10.00
C PHE A 70 18.27 10.84 -11.53
N LEU A 71 19.46 10.95 -12.15
CA LEU A 71 19.61 10.76 -13.60
C LEU A 71 19.26 9.33 -14.04
N ILE A 72 19.51 8.34 -13.19
CA ILE A 72 19.24 6.93 -13.49
C ILE A 72 17.84 6.50 -13.04
N LEU A 73 17.44 6.86 -11.82
CA LEU A 73 16.14 6.41 -11.25
C LEU A 73 14.94 7.06 -11.91
N LYS A 74 15.04 8.32 -12.32
CA LYS A 74 13.92 9.05 -12.93
C LYS A 74 13.41 8.40 -14.22
N PRO A 75 14.26 8.10 -15.22
CA PRO A 75 13.80 7.41 -16.43
C PRO A 75 13.30 5.99 -16.15
N ILE A 76 13.93 5.25 -15.24
CA ILE A 76 13.48 3.91 -14.85
C ILE A 76 12.08 3.97 -14.24
N ALA A 77 11.83 4.91 -13.31
CA ALA A 77 10.52 5.11 -12.70
C ALA A 77 9.45 5.48 -13.74
N ILE A 78 9.77 6.35 -14.70
CA ILE A 78 8.85 6.74 -15.78
C ILE A 78 8.51 5.54 -16.67
N LEU A 79 9.51 4.77 -17.11
CA LEU A 79 9.31 3.59 -17.95
C LEU A 79 8.48 2.52 -17.24
N TYR A 80 8.72 2.33 -15.96
CA TYR A 80 7.94 1.37 -15.15
C TYR A 80 6.50 1.83 -14.92
N LEU A 81 6.25 3.12 -14.68
CA LEU A 81 4.90 3.68 -14.61
C LEU A 81 4.14 3.51 -15.93
N MET A 82 4.80 3.74 -17.06
CA MET A 82 4.22 3.47 -18.38
C MET A 82 3.90 1.99 -18.57
N TYR A 83 4.82 1.09 -18.20
CA TYR A 83 4.60 -0.35 -18.25
C TYR A 83 3.39 -0.77 -17.40
N LEU A 84 3.27 -0.28 -16.15
CA LEU A 84 2.12 -0.59 -15.29
C LEU A 84 0.80 -0.04 -15.87
N GLY A 85 0.81 1.19 -16.37
CA GLY A 85 -0.36 1.78 -17.02
C GLY A 85 -0.83 0.95 -18.21
N ILE A 86 0.09 0.55 -19.08
CA ILE A 86 -0.19 -0.28 -20.25
C ILE A 86 -0.61 -1.69 -19.81
N SER A 87 0.09 -2.34 -18.90
CA SER A 87 -0.23 -3.70 -18.45
C SER A 87 -1.59 -3.78 -17.76
N SER A 88 -2.02 -2.73 -17.07
CA SER A 88 -3.35 -2.69 -16.44
C SER A 88 -4.51 -2.72 -17.44
N LEU A 89 -4.28 -2.24 -18.67
CA LEU A 89 -5.28 -2.27 -19.75
C LEU A 89 -5.47 -3.67 -20.34
N PHE A 90 -4.46 -4.54 -20.22
CA PHE A 90 -4.47 -5.88 -20.84
C PHE A 90 -4.63 -7.01 -19.81
N THR A 91 -4.72 -6.73 -18.52
CA THR A 91 -4.84 -7.76 -17.50
C THR A 91 -6.26 -8.31 -17.45
N ASN A 92 -6.51 -9.42 -18.13
CA ASN A 92 -7.68 -10.25 -17.91
C ASN A 92 -7.57 -10.92 -16.53
N ARG A 93 -8.50 -10.60 -15.63
CA ARG A 93 -8.52 -11.11 -14.25
C ARG A 93 -8.97 -12.57 -14.25
N PRO A 94 -8.14 -13.54 -13.80
CA PRO A 94 -8.64 -14.89 -13.56
C PRO A 94 -9.60 -14.87 -12.38
N SER A 95 -10.81 -15.36 -12.62
CA SER A 95 -11.81 -15.57 -11.57
C SER A 95 -11.61 -16.98 -10.98
N GLU A 96 -10.69 -17.15 -10.05
CA GLU A 96 -10.61 -18.38 -9.27
C GLU A 96 -10.94 -18.11 -7.82
N THR A 97 -12.09 -18.61 -7.39
CA THR A 97 -12.49 -18.72 -5.99
C THR A 97 -11.75 -19.91 -5.37
N VAL A 98 -10.60 -19.66 -4.78
CA VAL A 98 -9.88 -20.68 -4.02
C VAL A 98 -9.82 -20.26 -2.57
N THR A 99 -10.38 -21.06 -1.68
CA THR A 99 -10.16 -20.97 -0.24
C THR A 99 -8.69 -21.22 0.04
N GLN A 100 -7.91 -20.15 0.13
CA GLN A 100 -6.46 -20.24 0.37
C GLN A 100 -6.16 -20.23 1.87
N SER A 101 -5.04 -20.84 2.26
CA SER A 101 -4.56 -20.78 3.64
C SER A 101 -4.25 -19.33 4.06
N SER A 102 -4.29 -19.06 5.37
CA SER A 102 -4.00 -17.71 5.90
C SER A 102 -2.65 -17.17 5.45
N SER A 103 -1.64 -18.02 5.34
CA SER A 103 -0.31 -17.64 4.85
C SER A 103 -0.33 -17.24 3.38
N LYS A 104 -1.08 -17.90 2.52
CA LYS A 104 -1.24 -17.52 1.11
C LYS A 104 -1.97 -16.17 0.95
N ASN A 105 -2.98 -15.92 1.79
CA ASN A 105 -3.70 -14.64 1.77
C ASN A 105 -2.81 -13.49 2.23
N PHE A 106 -1.98 -13.70 3.26
CA PHE A 106 -0.97 -12.73 3.68
C PHE A 106 0.03 -12.45 2.54
N THR A 107 0.59 -13.51 1.95
CA THR A 107 1.54 -13.37 0.83
C THR A 107 0.92 -12.65 -0.36
N LEU A 108 -0.37 -12.92 -0.66
CA LEU A 108 -1.09 -12.21 -1.71
C LEU A 108 -1.13 -10.70 -1.44
N GLY A 109 -1.54 -10.29 -0.25
CA GLY A 109 -1.57 -8.87 0.12
C GLY A 109 -0.19 -8.24 0.14
N PHE A 110 0.78 -8.93 0.74
CA PHE A 110 2.17 -8.48 0.82
C PHE A 110 2.78 -8.25 -0.58
N MET A 111 2.65 -9.22 -1.49
CA MET A 111 3.19 -9.10 -2.84
C MET A 111 2.43 -8.07 -3.68
N THR A 112 1.10 -7.96 -3.51
CA THR A 112 0.32 -6.94 -4.22
C THR A 112 0.82 -5.54 -3.88
N ASN A 113 1.01 -5.22 -2.60
CA ASN A 113 1.50 -3.91 -2.17
C ASN A 113 3.00 -3.75 -2.47
N LEU A 114 3.84 -4.78 -2.26
CA LEU A 114 5.28 -4.71 -2.52
C LEU A 114 5.58 -4.36 -3.98
N LEU A 115 4.80 -4.91 -4.91
CA LEU A 115 4.91 -4.66 -6.34
C LEU A 115 4.02 -3.49 -6.80
N ASN A 116 3.30 -2.86 -5.88
CA ASN A 116 2.46 -1.70 -6.17
C ASN A 116 3.31 -0.44 -6.24
N LEU A 117 3.66 -0.04 -7.45
CA LEU A 117 4.47 1.16 -7.65
C LEU A 117 3.77 2.44 -7.21
N GLN A 118 2.44 2.47 -7.26
CA GLN A 118 1.69 3.62 -6.76
C GLN A 118 1.91 3.80 -5.26
N ALA A 119 1.87 2.72 -4.48
CA ALA A 119 2.14 2.75 -3.04
C ALA A 119 3.60 3.14 -2.76
N SER A 120 4.56 2.44 -3.39
CA SER A 120 5.99 2.69 -3.15
C SER A 120 6.43 4.11 -3.55
N THR A 121 6.01 4.61 -4.72
CA THR A 121 6.36 5.97 -5.16
C THR A 121 5.68 7.03 -4.31
N PHE A 122 4.43 6.79 -3.90
CA PHE A 122 3.73 7.69 -2.98
C PHE A 122 4.48 7.78 -1.64
N THR A 123 4.82 6.65 -1.03
CA THR A 123 5.49 6.62 0.28
C THR A 123 6.87 7.26 0.22
N VAL A 124 7.67 6.97 -0.82
CA VAL A 124 8.96 7.64 -1.04
C VAL A 124 8.76 9.15 -1.16
N THR A 125 7.82 9.59 -2.00
CA THR A 125 7.56 11.02 -2.22
C THR A 125 7.08 11.71 -0.94
N LEU A 126 6.21 11.04 -0.17
CA LEU A 126 5.69 11.56 1.10
C LEU A 126 6.83 11.84 2.09
N PHE A 127 7.74 10.88 2.27
CA PHE A 127 8.89 11.05 3.16
C PHE A 127 9.82 12.17 2.67
N PHE A 128 10.18 12.16 1.39
CA PHE A 128 11.08 13.17 0.80
C PHE A 128 10.51 14.58 0.83
N ALA A 129 9.20 14.74 0.69
CA ALA A 129 8.58 16.07 0.63
C ALA A 129 8.36 16.71 2.00
N ILE A 130 8.21 15.89 3.05
CA ILE A 130 7.73 16.38 4.36
C ILE A 130 8.78 16.23 5.45
N VAL A 131 9.57 15.16 5.43
CA VAL A 131 10.51 14.85 6.50
C VAL A 131 11.74 15.75 6.41
N SER A 132 12.09 16.36 7.56
CA SER A 132 13.34 17.12 7.67
C SER A 132 14.54 16.19 7.81
N ILE A 133 15.68 16.63 7.28
CA ILE A 133 16.98 15.95 7.40
C ILE A 133 17.37 15.70 8.89
N ASP A 134 16.98 16.60 9.76
CA ASP A 134 17.33 16.55 11.18
C ASP A 134 16.36 15.69 11.99
N THR A 135 15.33 15.08 11.36
CA THR A 135 14.36 14.25 12.07
C THR A 135 15.02 12.95 12.55
N PRO A 136 15.01 12.68 13.87
CA PRO A 136 15.64 11.50 14.44
C PRO A 136 15.06 10.20 13.88
N LEU A 137 15.89 9.18 13.68
CA LEU A 137 15.49 7.86 13.18
C LEU A 137 14.34 7.25 14.00
N SER A 138 14.33 7.44 15.32
CA SER A 138 13.25 6.96 16.19
C SER A 138 11.88 7.55 15.82
N ILE A 139 11.85 8.81 15.43
CA ILE A 139 10.63 9.50 14.98
C ILE A 139 10.22 8.99 13.58
N LEU A 140 11.18 8.77 12.68
CA LEU A 140 10.91 8.19 11.37
C LEU A 140 10.30 6.79 11.46
N ILE A 141 10.83 5.94 12.35
CA ILE A 141 10.27 4.61 12.63
C ILE A 141 8.85 4.73 13.19
N LEU A 142 8.58 5.72 14.04
CA LEU A 142 7.24 5.96 14.56
C LEU A 142 6.25 6.35 13.46
N TYR A 143 6.67 7.15 12.48
CA TYR A 143 5.88 7.46 11.29
C TYR A 143 5.60 6.20 10.46
N ALA A 144 6.62 5.35 10.25
CA ALA A 144 6.46 4.10 9.52
C ALA A 144 5.45 3.14 10.21
N VAL A 145 5.53 3.02 11.52
CA VAL A 145 4.59 2.22 12.33
C VAL A 145 3.18 2.78 12.23
N PHE A 146 3.01 4.10 12.33
CA PHE A 146 1.70 4.75 12.18
C PHE A 146 1.10 4.48 10.80
N ILE A 147 1.87 4.64 9.72
CA ILE A 147 1.45 4.38 8.35
C ILE A 147 0.99 2.92 8.20
N ALA A 148 1.78 1.96 8.67
CA ALA A 148 1.45 0.54 8.59
C ALA A 148 0.17 0.20 9.39
N ILE A 149 0.04 0.71 10.62
CA ILE A 149 -1.14 0.46 11.46
C ILE A 149 -2.39 1.08 10.81
N SER A 150 -2.32 2.31 10.34
CA SER A 150 -3.47 2.99 9.72
C SER A 150 -3.87 2.30 8.41
N THR A 151 -2.92 1.82 7.60
CA THR A 151 -3.18 0.99 6.43
C THR A 151 -3.91 -0.31 6.80
N PHE A 152 -3.42 -1.02 7.83
CA PHE A 152 -4.08 -2.23 8.32
C PHE A 152 -5.50 -1.94 8.80
N MET A 153 -5.68 -0.91 9.62
CA MET A 153 -6.99 -0.54 10.16
C MET A 153 -7.99 -0.20 9.05
N TRP A 154 -7.56 0.53 8.03
CA TRP A 154 -8.41 0.87 6.90
C TRP A 154 -8.88 -0.37 6.14
N PHE A 155 -7.96 -1.25 5.73
CA PHE A 155 -8.30 -2.43 4.96
C PHE A 155 -9.01 -3.51 5.79
N ALA A 156 -8.72 -3.62 7.08
CA ALA A 156 -9.48 -4.47 8.01
C ALA A 156 -10.93 -3.95 8.18
N PHE A 157 -11.12 -2.65 8.33
CA PHE A 157 -12.44 -2.02 8.36
C PHE A 157 -13.21 -2.28 7.06
N LEU A 158 -12.57 -2.08 5.91
CA LEU A 158 -13.15 -2.37 4.61
C LEU A 158 -13.55 -3.85 4.49
N SER A 159 -12.68 -4.77 4.93
CA SER A 159 -12.97 -6.21 4.96
C SER A 159 -14.19 -6.52 5.83
N PHE A 160 -14.31 -5.88 6.99
CA PHE A 160 -15.44 -6.05 7.87
C PHE A 160 -16.74 -5.54 7.24
N LEU A 161 -16.71 -4.36 6.65
CA LEU A 161 -17.84 -3.74 5.99
C LEU A 161 -18.36 -4.61 4.83
N LEU A 162 -17.47 -5.01 3.92
CA LEU A 162 -17.81 -5.76 2.71
C LEU A 162 -18.26 -7.20 2.98
N THR A 163 -17.84 -7.82 4.10
CA THR A 163 -18.27 -9.16 4.49
C THR A 163 -19.51 -9.17 5.39
N SER A 164 -20.09 -8.02 5.69
CA SER A 164 -21.31 -7.93 6.49
C SER A 164 -22.53 -8.42 5.69
N LYS A 165 -23.42 -9.18 6.33
CA LYS A 165 -24.62 -9.75 5.67
C LYS A 165 -25.51 -8.66 5.06
N GLY A 166 -25.63 -7.50 5.73
CA GLY A 166 -26.45 -6.39 5.25
C GLY A 166 -25.93 -5.78 3.95
N PHE A 167 -24.62 -5.66 3.79
CA PHE A 167 -24.00 -5.13 2.58
C PHE A 167 -24.11 -6.11 1.39
N LEU A 168 -23.91 -7.41 1.65
CA LEU A 168 -24.08 -8.46 0.62
C LEU A 168 -25.53 -8.54 0.12
N LEU A 169 -26.53 -8.42 1.01
CA LEU A 169 -27.94 -8.40 0.62
C LEU A 169 -28.31 -7.15 -0.20
N SER A 170 -27.71 -6.00 0.13
CA SER A 170 -27.90 -4.77 -0.66
C SER A 170 -27.35 -4.88 -2.09
N LEU A 171 -26.26 -5.62 -2.29
CA LEU A 171 -25.69 -5.85 -3.63
C LEU A 171 -26.48 -6.84 -4.50
N ILE A 172 -27.26 -7.74 -3.89
CA ILE A 172 -28.06 -8.75 -4.58
C ILE A 172 -29.43 -8.18 -5.01
N HIS A 173 -29.89 -7.09 -4.38
CA HIS A 173 -31.16 -6.43 -4.71
C HIS A 173 -31.04 -5.30 -5.75
N ILE A 174 -29.87 -5.08 -6.35
CA ILE A 174 -29.67 -4.22 -7.51
C ILE A 174 -29.46 -5.09 -8.76
#